data_dc2d32d232079719828fc237974c2381
#
_entry.id   dc2d32d232079719828fc237974c2381
#
_cell.length_a   1.000
_cell.length_b   1.000
_cell.length_c   1.000
_cell.angle_alpha   90.00
_cell.angle_beta   90.00
_cell.angle_gamma   90.00
#
_symmetry.space_group_name_H-M   'P 1'
#
loop_
_entity.id
_entity.type
_entity.pdbx_description
1 polymer ?
#
loop_
_entity_poly.entity_id
_entity_poly.type
_entity_poly.pdbx_seq_one_letter_code
_entity_poly.pdbx_strand_id
1 'polypeptide(L)'
;MANTKSAIKAARKAARLTVRNRGVLTRIKTLHKKFAAAVAAGDAAAAKAGGIAYVSAMDRAVKSGVVHRNAASRAKAHAARHVLAK
;
A
#
# COMPACT_ATOMS: atom_id res chain seq x y z
N MET A 1 35.28 -15.07 6.91
CA MET A 1 34.85 -14.03 7.83
C MET A 1 33.63 -13.34 7.29
N ALA A 2 32.57 -13.39 8.03
CA ALA A 2 31.30 -12.85 7.58
C ALA A 2 31.26 -11.32 7.55
N ASN A 3 32.22 -10.65 8.19
CA ASN A 3 32.20 -9.20 8.34
C ASN A 3 32.99 -8.48 7.27
N THR A 4 32.66 -8.76 6.02
CA THR A 4 33.24 -8.03 4.90
C THR A 4 32.53 -6.69 4.72
N LYS A 5 33.20 -5.74 4.07
CA LYS A 5 32.59 -4.44 3.75
C LYS A 5 31.31 -4.61 2.92
N SER A 6 31.28 -5.58 2.01
CA SER A 6 30.08 -5.84 1.20
C SER A 6 28.93 -6.40 2.04
N ALA A 7 29.20 -7.25 3.04
CA ALA A 7 28.17 -7.76 3.94
C ALA A 7 27.56 -6.64 4.80
N ILE A 8 28.40 -5.73 5.31
CA ILE A 8 27.97 -4.58 6.09
C ILE A 8 27.11 -3.66 5.22
N LYS A 9 27.55 -3.40 4.00
CA LYS A 9 26.82 -2.54 3.04
C LYS A 9 25.46 -3.15 2.71
N ALA A 10 25.42 -4.46 2.48
CA ALA A 10 24.17 -5.17 2.19
C ALA A 10 23.21 -5.11 3.38
N ALA A 11 23.72 -5.26 4.61
CA ALA A 11 22.90 -5.18 5.81
C ALA A 11 22.30 -3.77 5.99
N ARG A 12 23.08 -2.72 5.74
CA ARG A 12 22.60 -1.34 5.79
C ARG A 12 21.52 -1.07 4.75
N LYS A 13 21.74 -1.57 3.52
CA LYS A 13 20.76 -1.45 2.44
C LYS A 13 19.46 -2.17 2.82
N ALA A 14 19.55 -3.37 3.36
CA ALA A 14 18.37 -4.15 3.79
C ALA A 14 17.61 -3.41 4.88
N ALA A 15 18.31 -2.82 5.86
CA ALA A 15 17.68 -2.05 6.93
C ALA A 15 16.92 -0.84 6.39
N ARG A 16 17.52 -0.10 5.46
CA ARG A 16 16.86 1.06 4.82
C ARG A 16 15.62 0.63 4.04
N LEU A 17 15.71 -0.48 3.30
CA LEU A 17 14.56 -1.01 2.56
C LEU A 17 13.43 -1.43 3.50
N THR A 18 13.76 -2.05 4.63
CA THR A 18 12.79 -2.46 5.63
C THR A 18 12.03 -1.25 6.18
N VAL A 19 12.74 -0.18 6.53
CA VAL A 19 12.12 1.07 7.04
C VAL A 19 11.21 1.66 5.96
N ARG A 20 11.69 1.76 4.72
CA ARG A 20 10.91 2.29 3.61
C ARG A 20 9.65 1.44 3.37
N ASN A 21 9.81 0.12 3.34
CA ASN A 21 8.70 -0.79 3.08
C ASN A 21 7.65 -0.70 4.18
N ARG A 22 8.09 -0.61 5.44
CA ARG A 22 7.19 -0.43 6.58
C ARG A 22 6.38 0.85 6.47
N GLY A 23 7.04 1.96 6.05
CA GLY A 23 6.37 3.23 5.84
C GLY A 23 5.29 3.14 4.76
N VAL A 24 5.61 2.49 3.63
CA VAL A 24 4.65 2.28 2.54
C VAL A 24 3.47 1.44 3.02
N LEU A 25 3.73 0.34 3.71
CA LEU A 25 2.66 -0.55 4.21
C LEU A 25 1.78 0.16 5.24
N THR A 26 2.36 0.96 6.11
CA THR A 26 1.62 1.74 7.10
C THR A 26 0.69 2.74 6.41
N ARG A 27 1.19 3.42 5.37
CA ARG A 27 0.37 4.36 4.59
C ARG A 27 -0.80 3.64 3.92
N ILE A 28 -0.56 2.47 3.33
CA ILE A 28 -1.61 1.67 2.70
C ILE A 28 -2.66 1.28 3.73
N LYS A 29 -2.24 0.81 4.91
CA LYS A 29 -3.17 0.45 6.00
C LYS A 29 -4.02 1.64 6.42
N THR A 30 -3.42 2.82 6.54
CA THR A 30 -4.12 4.04 6.91
C THR A 30 -5.16 4.41 5.87
N LEU A 31 -4.80 4.37 4.59
CA LEU A 31 -5.73 4.66 3.49
C LEU A 31 -6.85 3.64 3.41
N HIS A 32 -6.53 2.36 3.60
CA HIS A 32 -7.55 1.30 3.63
C HIS A 32 -8.53 1.52 4.78
N LYS A 33 -8.03 1.89 5.95
CA LYS A 33 -8.85 2.15 7.13
C LYS A 33 -9.82 3.32 6.90
N LYS A 34 -9.31 4.40 6.29
CA LYS A 34 -10.16 5.56 5.93
C LYS A 34 -11.23 5.17 4.92
N PHE A 35 -10.85 4.39 3.91
CA PHE A 35 -11.78 3.90 2.90
C PHE A 35 -12.86 3.03 3.54
N ALA A 36 -12.47 2.07 4.37
CA ALA A 36 -13.40 1.18 5.05
C ALA A 36 -14.37 1.95 5.98
N ALA A 37 -13.86 2.97 6.67
CA ALA A 37 -14.68 3.81 7.53
C ALA A 37 -15.72 4.60 6.73
N ALA A 38 -15.33 5.13 5.57
CA ALA A 38 -16.24 5.84 4.68
C ALA A 38 -17.33 4.92 4.14
N VAL A 39 -16.98 3.68 3.78
CA VAL A 39 -17.96 2.68 3.32
C VAL A 39 -18.94 2.34 4.44
N ALA A 40 -18.42 2.11 5.64
CA ALA A 40 -19.26 1.78 6.80
C ALA A 40 -20.20 2.94 7.18
N ALA A 41 -19.75 4.18 6.98
CA ALA A 41 -20.57 5.36 7.26
C ALA A 41 -21.61 5.63 6.16
N GLY A 42 -21.54 4.92 5.04
CA GLY A 42 -22.46 5.13 3.93
C GLY A 42 -22.19 6.41 3.14
N ASP A 43 -21.01 7.01 3.29
CA ASP A 43 -20.62 8.23 2.58
C ASP A 43 -20.02 7.87 1.23
N ALA A 44 -20.85 7.88 0.20
CA ALA A 44 -20.44 7.48 -1.15
C ALA A 44 -19.30 8.34 -1.71
N ALA A 45 -19.33 9.66 -1.46
CA ALA A 45 -18.30 10.57 -1.94
C ALA A 45 -16.95 10.30 -1.25
N ALA A 46 -16.96 10.13 0.06
CA ALA A 46 -15.75 9.83 0.82
C ALA A 46 -15.24 8.43 0.48
N ALA A 47 -16.11 7.45 0.27
CA ALA A 47 -15.73 6.10 -0.14
C ALA A 47 -15.06 6.10 -1.50
N LYS A 48 -15.58 6.86 -2.45
CA LYS A 48 -15.00 6.99 -3.78
C LYS A 48 -13.60 7.61 -3.70
N ALA A 49 -13.47 8.74 -3.01
CA ALA A 49 -12.19 9.42 -2.85
C ALA A 49 -11.17 8.54 -2.12
N GLY A 50 -11.60 7.88 -1.03
CA GLY A 50 -10.76 6.96 -0.28
C GLY A 50 -10.33 5.75 -1.08
N GLY A 51 -11.23 5.20 -1.89
CA GLY A 51 -10.93 4.08 -2.78
C GLY A 51 -9.89 4.43 -3.83
N ILE A 52 -10.01 5.61 -4.45
CA ILE A 52 -9.03 6.10 -5.43
C ILE A 52 -7.65 6.25 -4.78
N ALA A 53 -7.59 6.87 -3.61
CA ALA A 53 -6.33 7.05 -2.89
C ALA A 53 -5.69 5.70 -2.51
N TYR A 54 -6.49 4.77 -2.03
CA TYR A 54 -6.04 3.43 -1.66
C TYR A 54 -5.47 2.68 -2.87
N VAL A 55 -6.21 2.66 -3.98
CA VAL A 55 -5.78 1.99 -5.22
C VAL A 55 -4.48 2.62 -5.75
N SER A 56 -4.39 3.94 -5.75
CA SER A 56 -3.17 4.65 -6.18
C SER A 56 -1.97 4.26 -5.32
N ALA A 57 -2.15 4.18 -4.01
CA ALA A 57 -1.09 3.77 -3.10
C ALA A 57 -0.66 2.32 -3.35
N MET A 58 -1.61 1.43 -3.61
CA MET A 58 -1.32 0.03 -3.94
C MET A 58 -0.53 -0.08 -5.25
N ASP A 59 -0.91 0.68 -6.28
CA ASP A 59 -0.20 0.67 -7.56
C ASP A 59 1.24 1.15 -7.40
N ARG A 60 1.46 2.19 -6.62
CA ARG A 60 2.81 2.69 -6.33
C ARG A 60 3.62 1.65 -5.57
N ALA A 61 2.99 0.95 -4.64
CA ALA A 61 3.65 -0.10 -3.86
C ALA A 61 4.07 -1.28 -4.73
N VAL A 62 3.25 -1.65 -5.71
CA VAL A 62 3.61 -2.70 -6.69
C VAL A 62 4.81 -2.25 -7.51
N LYS A 63 4.79 -1.01 -7.99
CA LYS A 63 5.86 -0.45 -8.80
C LYS A 63 7.19 -0.43 -8.03
N SER A 64 7.16 -0.16 -6.74
CA SER A 64 8.35 -0.15 -5.88
C SER A 64 8.73 -1.52 -5.34
N GLY A 65 7.94 -2.56 -5.63
CA GLY A 65 8.21 -3.93 -5.21
C GLY A 65 7.84 -4.26 -3.76
N VAL A 66 7.13 -3.38 -3.09
CA VAL A 66 6.69 -3.60 -1.70
C VAL A 66 5.51 -4.56 -1.62
N VAL A 67 4.63 -4.49 -2.60
CA VAL A 67 3.40 -5.29 -2.67
C VAL A 67 3.38 -6.07 -3.97
N HIS A 68 2.92 -7.31 -3.93
CA HIS A 68 2.76 -8.13 -5.12
C HIS A 68 1.55 -7.65 -5.93
N ARG A 69 1.66 -7.72 -7.26
CA ARG A 69 0.59 -7.29 -8.18
C ARG A 69 -0.76 -7.97 -7.90
N ASN A 70 -0.74 -9.20 -7.41
CA ASN A 70 -1.99 -9.93 -7.09
C ASN A 70 -2.73 -9.29 -5.92
N ALA A 71 -2.00 -8.80 -4.91
CA ALA A 71 -2.60 -8.08 -3.80
C ALA A 71 -3.23 -6.77 -4.27
N ALA A 72 -2.54 -6.04 -5.17
CA ALA A 72 -3.06 -4.82 -5.76
C ALA A 72 -4.30 -5.08 -6.59
N SER A 73 -4.33 -6.17 -7.36
CA SER A 73 -5.50 -6.55 -8.16
C SER A 73 -6.72 -6.81 -7.28
N ARG A 74 -6.53 -7.51 -6.17
CA ARG A 74 -7.62 -7.76 -5.21
C ARG A 74 -8.12 -6.46 -4.59
N ALA A 75 -7.20 -5.57 -4.22
CA ALA A 75 -7.55 -4.27 -3.67
C ALA A 75 -8.33 -3.43 -4.66
N LYS A 76 -7.91 -3.42 -5.93
CA LYS A 76 -8.63 -2.72 -7.00
C LYS A 76 -10.04 -3.27 -7.19
N ALA A 77 -10.18 -4.59 -7.20
CA ALA A 77 -11.49 -5.24 -7.36
C ALA A 77 -12.42 -4.87 -6.21
N HIS A 78 -11.90 -4.86 -4.99
CA HIS A 78 -12.68 -4.48 -3.81
C HIS A 78 -13.07 -3.00 -3.85
N ALA A 79 -12.13 -2.13 -4.16
CA ALA A 79 -12.36 -0.69 -4.21
C ALA A 79 -13.26 -0.29 -5.40
N ALA A 80 -13.18 -1.01 -6.51
CA ALA A 80 -13.94 -0.70 -7.71
C ALA A 80 -15.46 -0.69 -7.46
N ARG A 81 -15.94 -1.52 -6.56
CA ARG A 81 -17.36 -1.56 -6.19
C ARG A 81 -17.85 -0.21 -5.69
N HIS A 82 -16.97 0.56 -5.05
CA HIS A 82 -17.29 1.85 -4.45
C HIS A 82 -16.86 3.03 -5.32
N VAL A 83 -15.76 2.87 -6.05
CA VAL A 83 -15.24 3.91 -6.95
C VAL A 83 -16.09 4.03 -8.21
N LEU A 84 -16.48 2.89 -8.78
CA LEU A 84 -17.27 2.85 -10.02
C LEU A 84 -18.77 2.82 -9.77
N ALA A 85 -19.20 2.62 -8.54
CA ALA A 85 -20.62 2.64 -8.18
C ALA A 85 -21.16 4.06 -8.33
N LYS A 86 -22.36 4.15 -8.86
CA LYS A 86 -23.05 5.43 -9.04
C LYS A 86 -23.95 5.74 -7.87
#